data_1031cf129be0ffe1d8dfc3c54e8692ff
#
_entry.id   1031cf129be0ffe1d8dfc3c54e8692ff
#
_cell.length_a   1.000
_cell.length_b   1.000
_cell.length_c   1.000
_cell.angle_alpha   90.00
_cell.angle_beta   90.00
_cell.angle_gamma   90.00
#
_symmetry.space_group_name_H-M   'P 1'
#
loop_
_entity.id
_entity.type
_entity.pdbx_description
1 polymer ?
#
loop_
_entity_poly.entity_id
_entity_poly.type
_entity_poly.pdbx_seq_one_letter_code
_entity_poly.pdbx_strand_id
1 'polypeptide(L)'
;MAGDDIAMNAFKVLTDVAYLYGEASDSSQGKIKKNDFFNLLSFKNYGILEGSLDEISSGFGYNSNGDGSGISGMFLCVNYSQCRLQLKSDLSGFALKFRCSNFNGKWSPWKSITFT
;
A
#
# COMPACT_ATOMS: atom_id res chain seq x y z
N MET A 1 -6.15 35.61 12.24
CA MET A 1 -6.25 36.24 13.55
C MET A 1 -4.95 36.21 14.28
N ALA A 2 -4.42 37.36 14.56
CA ALA A 2 -3.13 37.44 15.21
C ALA A 2 -3.13 36.78 16.59
N GLY A 3 -4.23 36.86 17.34
CA GLY A 3 -4.33 36.23 18.66
C GLY A 3 -4.35 34.70 18.65
N ASP A 4 -4.57 34.10 17.49
CA ASP A 4 -4.59 32.66 17.34
C ASP A 4 -3.31 32.13 16.70
N ASP A 5 -2.42 33.00 16.28
CA ASP A 5 -1.17 32.60 15.67
C ASP A 5 -0.23 32.03 16.74
N ILE A 6 0.30 30.85 16.47
CA ILE A 6 1.26 30.20 17.34
C ILE A 6 2.60 30.21 16.62
N ALA A 7 3.62 30.69 17.31
CA ALA A 7 4.98 30.65 16.75
C ALA A 7 5.39 29.21 16.47
N MET A 8 6.06 28.99 15.36
CA MET A 8 6.44 27.63 14.93
C MET A 8 7.27 26.88 15.97
N ASN A 9 8.10 27.61 16.73
CA ASN A 9 8.90 26.99 17.79
C ASN A 9 8.10 26.59 19.02
N ALA A 10 6.81 27.01 19.11
CA ALA A 10 5.92 26.60 20.19
C ALA A 10 5.13 25.32 19.86
N PHE A 11 5.18 24.85 18.63
CA PHE A 11 4.54 23.60 18.27
C PHE A 11 5.32 22.42 18.83
N LYS A 12 4.56 21.45 19.36
CA LYS A 12 5.18 20.20 19.79
C LYS A 12 5.61 19.37 18.57
N VAL A 13 6.74 18.70 18.70
CA VAL A 13 7.12 17.67 17.75
C VAL A 13 6.33 16.42 18.09
N LEU A 14 5.52 15.96 17.12
CA LEU A 14 4.67 14.78 17.30
C LEU A 14 5.31 13.59 16.61
N THR A 15 5.15 12.42 17.21
CA THR A 15 5.58 11.16 16.61
C THR A 15 4.43 10.44 15.92
N ASP A 16 3.19 10.88 16.15
CA ASP A 16 2.02 10.35 15.51
C ASP A 16 0.92 11.40 15.49
N VAL A 17 -0.05 11.21 14.60
CA VAL A 17 -1.24 12.07 14.49
C VAL A 17 -2.47 11.21 14.26
N ALA A 18 -3.61 11.64 14.81
CA ALA A 18 -4.89 10.99 14.53
C ALA A 18 -5.52 11.55 13.25
N TYR A 19 -5.33 12.83 12.97
CA TYR A 19 -5.93 13.55 11.85
C TYR A 19 -4.92 14.48 11.20
N LEU A 20 -5.14 14.72 9.91
CA LEU A 20 -4.47 15.77 9.15
C LEU A 20 -5.53 16.79 8.73
N TYR A 21 -5.18 18.07 8.73
CA TYR A 21 -6.06 19.14 8.35
C TYR A 21 -5.73 19.64 6.96
N GLY A 22 -6.75 19.97 6.19
CA GLY A 22 -6.53 20.44 4.84
C GLY A 22 -7.76 21.12 4.26
N GLU A 23 -7.63 21.52 3.00
CA GLU A 23 -8.67 22.17 2.23
C GLU A 23 -9.11 21.26 1.09
N ALA A 24 -10.42 21.09 0.95
CA ALA A 24 -11.00 20.34 -0.15
C ALA A 24 -11.04 21.19 -1.44
N SER A 25 -11.33 20.55 -2.57
CA SER A 25 -11.39 21.23 -3.87
C SER A 25 -12.47 22.31 -3.95
N ASP A 26 -13.49 22.25 -3.10
CA ASP A 26 -14.55 23.27 -2.98
C ASP A 26 -14.19 24.38 -2.02
N SER A 27 -12.94 24.47 -1.58
CA SER A 27 -12.42 25.43 -0.61
C SER A 27 -12.92 25.24 0.82
N SER A 28 -13.69 24.21 1.11
CA SER A 28 -14.04 23.88 2.50
C SER A 28 -12.82 23.34 3.24
N GLN A 29 -12.74 23.65 4.52
CA GLN A 29 -11.67 23.15 5.37
C GLN A 29 -12.17 21.99 6.22
N GLY A 30 -11.29 21.05 6.47
CA GLY A 30 -11.65 19.88 7.24
C GLY A 30 -10.45 19.06 7.69
N LYS A 31 -10.76 17.88 8.17
CA LYS A 31 -9.74 16.93 8.61
C LYS A 31 -9.98 15.58 7.98
N ILE A 32 -8.91 14.86 7.78
CA ILE A 32 -8.94 13.49 7.30
C ILE A 32 -8.18 12.61 8.31
N LYS A 33 -8.71 11.41 8.56
CA LYS A 33 -8.00 10.44 9.38
C LYS A 33 -6.67 10.08 8.73
N LYS A 34 -5.65 9.85 9.55
CA LYS A 34 -4.31 9.49 9.06
C LYS A 34 -4.36 8.32 8.07
N ASN A 35 -5.09 7.26 8.39
CA ASN A 35 -5.15 6.08 7.54
C ASN A 35 -5.86 6.37 6.21
N ASP A 36 -6.89 7.21 6.22
CA ASP A 36 -7.58 7.58 4.99
C ASP A 36 -6.68 8.42 4.09
N PHE A 37 -5.86 9.30 4.68
CA PHE A 37 -4.87 10.05 3.93
C PHE A 37 -3.84 9.12 3.25
N PHE A 38 -3.34 8.13 3.97
CA PHE A 38 -2.40 7.17 3.39
C PHE A 38 -3.03 6.38 2.25
N ASN A 39 -4.34 6.12 2.31
CA ASN A 39 -5.04 5.42 1.24
C ASN A 39 -5.19 6.25 -0.04
N LEU A 40 -5.01 7.57 0.04
CA LEU A 40 -4.98 8.42 -1.15
C LEU A 40 -3.64 8.37 -1.89
N LEU A 41 -2.61 7.85 -1.27
CA LEU A 41 -1.28 7.77 -1.87
C LEU A 41 -1.25 6.68 -2.94
N SER A 42 -0.40 6.89 -3.94
CA SER A 42 -0.29 5.98 -5.09
C SER A 42 0.33 4.64 -4.73
N PHE A 43 1.05 4.57 -3.62
CA PHE A 43 1.73 3.36 -3.16
C PHE A 43 1.40 3.14 -1.70
N LYS A 44 0.71 2.03 -1.39
CA LYS A 44 0.08 1.81 -0.09
C LYS A 44 0.82 0.78 0.74
N ASN A 45 0.79 0.98 2.06
CA ASN A 45 1.13 -0.08 3.01
C ASN A 45 -0.15 -0.82 3.38
N TYR A 46 -0.28 -2.06 2.90
CA TYR A 46 -1.46 -2.87 3.17
C TYR A 46 -1.41 -3.61 4.51
N GLY A 47 -0.25 -3.60 5.18
CA GLY A 47 -0.11 -4.37 6.41
C GLY A 47 -0.21 -5.86 6.15
N ILE A 48 -1.02 -6.54 6.94
CA ILE A 48 -1.27 -7.97 6.78
C ILE A 48 -2.58 -8.16 6.00
N LEU A 49 -2.48 -8.81 4.85
CA LEU A 49 -3.64 -9.22 4.05
C LEU A 49 -3.72 -10.73 4.02
N GLU A 50 -4.93 -11.26 4.18
CA GLU A 50 -5.22 -12.68 4.00
C GLU A 50 -6.04 -12.86 2.74
N GLY A 51 -5.84 -14.02 2.07
CA GLY A 51 -6.60 -14.36 0.87
C GLY A 51 -6.02 -13.75 -0.38
N SER A 52 -6.90 -13.43 -1.33
CA SER A 52 -6.50 -13.02 -2.68
C SER A 52 -5.82 -11.66 -2.70
N LEU A 53 -4.83 -11.52 -3.57
CA LEU A 53 -4.18 -10.25 -3.91
C LEU A 53 -4.63 -9.73 -5.29
N ASP A 54 -5.73 -10.25 -5.84
CA ASP A 54 -6.12 -9.95 -7.22
C ASP A 54 -6.56 -8.50 -7.43
N GLU A 55 -7.14 -7.88 -6.42
CA GLU A 55 -7.79 -6.58 -6.57
C GLU A 55 -7.03 -5.44 -5.89
N ILE A 56 -5.85 -5.69 -5.36
CA ILE A 56 -5.09 -4.64 -4.67
C ILE A 56 -4.48 -3.66 -5.67
N SER A 57 -4.30 -2.42 -5.21
CA SER A 57 -3.57 -1.38 -5.95
C SER A 57 -2.07 -1.49 -5.68
N SER A 58 -1.30 -0.55 -6.24
CA SER A 58 0.14 -0.49 -5.97
C SER A 58 0.43 -0.36 -4.49
N GLY A 59 1.36 -1.14 -4.01
CA GLY A 59 1.73 -1.14 -2.60
C GLY A 59 2.48 -2.39 -2.18
N PHE A 60 2.59 -2.57 -0.89
CA PHE A 60 3.32 -3.68 -0.29
C PHE A 60 2.64 -4.13 0.99
N GLY A 61 3.02 -5.30 1.45
CA GLY A 61 2.52 -5.82 2.71
C GLY A 61 2.97 -7.25 2.94
N TYR A 62 2.33 -7.89 3.90
CA TYR A 62 2.51 -9.30 4.20
C TYR A 62 1.23 -10.05 3.85
N ASN A 63 1.35 -11.12 3.10
CA ASN A 63 0.22 -12.01 2.82
C ASN A 63 0.46 -13.35 3.52
N SER A 64 -0.46 -13.71 4.41
CA SER A 64 -0.30 -14.91 5.21
C SER A 64 -0.64 -16.16 4.41
N ASN A 65 -1.63 -16.09 3.52
CA ASN A 65 -2.14 -17.30 2.87
C ASN A 65 -3.28 -16.95 1.90
N GLY A 66 -3.58 -17.89 1.00
CA GLY A 66 -4.82 -17.85 0.23
C GLY A 66 -4.79 -17.05 -1.06
N ASP A 67 -3.62 -16.60 -1.49
CA ASP A 67 -3.47 -15.85 -2.75
C ASP A 67 -3.12 -16.75 -3.95
N GLY A 68 -3.03 -18.07 -3.73
CA GLY A 68 -2.67 -19.02 -4.77
C GLY A 68 -1.18 -19.18 -5.02
N SER A 69 -0.32 -18.42 -4.34
CA SER A 69 1.13 -18.52 -4.53
C SER A 69 1.75 -19.73 -3.87
N GLY A 70 1.10 -20.27 -2.85
CA GLY A 70 1.62 -21.38 -2.05
C GLY A 70 2.66 -20.98 -1.03
N ILE A 71 2.95 -19.69 -0.87
CA ILE A 71 3.90 -19.19 0.14
C ILE A 71 3.26 -18.06 0.94
N SER A 72 3.74 -17.89 2.16
CA SER A 72 3.39 -16.76 3.01
C SER A 72 4.60 -15.85 3.13
N GLY A 73 4.42 -14.56 2.94
CA GLY A 73 5.54 -13.63 3.03
C GLY A 73 5.21 -12.24 2.55
N MET A 74 6.25 -11.47 2.29
CA MET A 74 6.12 -10.10 1.83
C MET A 74 5.72 -10.07 0.36
N PHE A 75 4.85 -9.13 0.03
CA PHE A 75 4.48 -8.88 -1.36
C PHE A 75 4.70 -7.43 -1.74
N LEU A 76 4.93 -7.25 -3.03
CA LEU A 76 5.02 -5.96 -3.70
C LEU A 76 4.11 -6.00 -4.92
N CYS A 77 3.27 -4.98 -5.09
CA CYS A 77 2.40 -4.85 -6.24
C CYS A 77 2.61 -3.50 -6.91
N VAL A 78 2.73 -3.52 -8.24
CA VAL A 78 2.83 -2.31 -9.06
C VAL A 78 1.77 -2.38 -10.14
N ASN A 79 0.95 -1.34 -10.21
CA ASN A 79 -0.16 -1.26 -11.13
C ASN A 79 0.00 -0.09 -12.10
N TYR A 80 -0.34 -0.33 -13.34
CA TYR A 80 -0.66 0.71 -14.30
C TYR A 80 -1.93 0.31 -15.03
N SER A 81 -3.02 1.03 -14.79
CA SER A 81 -4.34 0.63 -15.27
C SER A 81 -4.67 -0.79 -14.77
N GLN A 82 -5.00 -1.71 -15.67
CA GLN A 82 -5.24 -3.10 -15.31
C GLN A 82 -3.98 -3.98 -15.40
N CYS A 83 -2.89 -3.43 -15.89
CA CYS A 83 -1.61 -4.14 -15.90
C CYS A 83 -1.01 -4.10 -14.50
N ARG A 84 -0.72 -5.26 -13.96
CA ARG A 84 -0.19 -5.40 -12.61
C ARG A 84 0.98 -6.35 -12.61
N LEU A 85 1.94 -6.04 -11.76
CA LEU A 85 3.06 -6.92 -11.45
C LEU A 85 3.05 -7.19 -9.96
N GLN A 86 3.12 -8.44 -9.57
CA GLN A 86 3.24 -8.82 -8.17
C GLN A 86 4.47 -9.69 -7.96
N LEU A 87 5.23 -9.34 -6.94
CA LEU A 87 6.35 -10.13 -6.44
C LEU A 87 6.02 -10.57 -5.02
N LYS A 88 6.44 -11.79 -4.67
CA LYS A 88 6.24 -12.31 -3.33
C LYS A 88 7.40 -13.20 -2.93
N SER A 89 7.92 -12.99 -1.74
CA SER A 89 8.96 -13.82 -1.14
C SER A 89 8.41 -14.54 0.08
N ASP A 90 8.96 -15.71 0.39
CA ASP A 90 8.72 -16.30 1.70
C ASP A 90 9.61 -15.61 2.76
N LEU A 91 9.39 -15.94 4.02
CA LEU A 91 10.13 -15.32 5.12
C LEU A 91 11.51 -15.95 5.35
N SER A 92 11.76 -17.11 4.77
CA SER A 92 13.04 -17.83 4.92
C SER A 92 14.04 -17.51 3.81
N GLY A 93 13.59 -16.81 2.76
CA GLY A 93 14.45 -16.43 1.65
C GLY A 93 14.71 -17.53 0.63
N PHE A 94 13.95 -18.62 0.66
CA PHE A 94 14.12 -19.73 -0.27
C PHE A 94 13.28 -19.61 -1.52
N ALA A 95 12.26 -18.79 -1.51
CA ALA A 95 11.34 -18.67 -2.63
C ALA A 95 11.08 -17.21 -2.98
N LEU A 96 11.14 -16.93 -4.28
CA LEU A 96 10.69 -15.66 -4.84
C LEU A 96 9.79 -16.00 -6.03
N LYS A 97 8.57 -15.48 -6.00
CA LYS A 97 7.58 -15.73 -7.03
C LYS A 97 7.04 -14.43 -7.59
N PHE A 98 6.55 -14.50 -8.82
CA PHE A 98 5.93 -13.36 -9.45
C PHE A 98 4.74 -13.80 -10.29
N ARG A 99 3.86 -12.85 -10.57
CA ARG A 99 2.82 -12.97 -11.59
C ARG A 99 2.52 -11.60 -12.17
N CYS A 100 1.88 -11.58 -13.32
CA CYS A 100 1.47 -10.35 -14.00
C CYS A 100 0.00 -10.47 -14.43
N SER A 101 -0.66 -9.33 -14.56
CA SER A 101 -1.93 -9.26 -15.27
C SER A 101 -1.80 -8.38 -16.51
N ASN A 102 -2.61 -8.66 -17.52
CA ASN A 102 -2.65 -7.90 -18.76
C ASN A 102 -3.72 -6.79 -18.69
N PHE A 103 -3.89 -6.06 -19.79
CA PHE A 103 -4.88 -4.97 -19.87
C PHE A 103 -6.32 -5.43 -19.68
N ASN A 104 -6.61 -6.71 -19.88
CA ASN A 104 -7.93 -7.28 -19.61
C ASN A 104 -8.11 -7.69 -18.14
N GLY A 105 -7.11 -7.44 -17.30
CA GLY A 105 -7.14 -7.81 -15.89
C GLY A 105 -6.94 -9.29 -15.63
N LYS A 106 -6.49 -10.05 -16.61
CA LYS A 106 -6.30 -11.50 -16.48
C LYS A 106 -4.92 -11.81 -15.94
N TRP A 107 -4.88 -12.53 -14.82
CA TRP A 107 -3.63 -12.90 -14.15
C TRP A 107 -2.97 -14.09 -14.81
N SER A 108 -1.64 -14.04 -14.91
CA SER A 108 -0.85 -15.23 -15.16
C SER A 108 -0.79 -16.11 -13.90
N PRO A 109 -0.44 -17.40 -14.04
CA PRO A 109 -0.14 -18.19 -12.85
C PRO A 109 1.06 -17.63 -12.11
N TRP A 110 1.15 -17.91 -10.82
CA TRP A 110 2.35 -17.62 -10.04
C TRP A 110 3.51 -18.48 -10.57
N LYS A 111 4.65 -17.84 -10.76
CA LYS A 111 5.87 -18.50 -11.23
C LYS A 111 7.00 -18.25 -10.26
N SER A 112 7.80 -19.27 -10.04
CA SER A 112 9.01 -19.14 -9.22
C SER A 112 10.16 -18.58 -10.05
N ILE A 113 10.95 -17.70 -9.44
CA ILE A 113 12.21 -17.25 -10.00
C ILE A 113 13.27 -18.23 -9.52
N THR A 114 13.98 -18.84 -10.45
CA THR A 114 15.02 -19.82 -10.14
C THR A 114 16.38 -19.16 -10.22
N PHE A 115 17.19 -19.36 -9.18
CA PHE A 115 18.55 -18.86 -9.12
C PHE A 115 19.52 -20.04 -9.32
N THR A 116 20.54 -19.80 -10.11
CA THR A 116 21.59 -20.79 -10.38
C THR A 116 22.95 -20.31 -9.90
#